data_46a73da99ee2e54faeec6c27eb4563bb
#
_entry.id   46a73da99ee2e54faeec6c27eb4563bb
#
_cell.length_a   1.000
_cell.length_b   1.000
_cell.length_c   1.000
_cell.angle_alpha   90.00
_cell.angle_beta   90.00
_cell.angle_gamma   90.00
#
_symmetry.space_group_name_H-M   'P 1'
#
loop_
_entity.id
_entity.type
_entity.pdbx_description
1 polymer ?
#
loop_
_entity_poly.entity_id
_entity_poly.type
_entity_poly.pdbx_seq_one_letter_code
_entity_poly.pdbx_strand_id
1 'polypeptide(L)'
;FNHPEVEQLELQGYRVISGLLDIYSPLLAMPETAFTQLVADDRHRKYPIETRLFHKLSIKHRLAYAESAERIRNLPSEQYEIYEYYYRARLIQDYISGMTDLYAYDEYRRLMAAE
;
A
#
# COMPACT_ATOMS: atom_id res chain seq x y z
N PHE A 1 -10.74 28.15 13.11
CA PHE A 1 -9.60 28.44 13.99
C PHE A 1 -8.31 28.16 13.22
N ASN A 2 -7.74 29.21 12.64
CA ASN A 2 -6.52 29.08 11.84
C ASN A 2 -5.31 29.57 12.62
N HIS A 3 -4.61 28.64 13.21
CA HIS A 3 -3.37 28.94 13.88
C HIS A 3 -2.20 28.50 12.99
N PRO A 4 -1.16 29.32 12.79
CA PRO A 4 -0.05 28.94 11.91
C PRO A 4 0.59 27.59 12.26
N GLU A 5 0.67 27.28 13.56
CA GLU A 5 1.21 25.99 13.99
C GLU A 5 0.34 24.83 13.58
N VAL A 6 -0.99 24.99 13.65
CA VAL A 6 -1.93 23.96 13.22
C VAL A 6 -1.85 23.75 11.71
N GLU A 7 -1.80 24.85 10.96
CA GLU A 7 -1.67 24.77 9.50
C GLU A 7 -0.38 24.07 9.10
N GLN A 8 0.72 24.34 9.80
CA GLN A 8 2.00 23.68 9.54
C GLN A 8 1.92 22.19 9.81
N LEU A 9 1.26 21.77 10.88
CA LEU A 9 1.06 20.36 11.19
C LEU A 9 0.21 19.67 10.12
N GLU A 10 -0.82 20.35 9.63
CA GLU A 10 -1.65 19.79 8.55
C GLU A 10 -0.86 19.60 7.26
N LEU A 11 -0.03 20.58 6.89
CA LEU A 11 0.82 20.47 5.71
C LEU A 11 1.85 19.36 5.88
N GLN A 12 2.42 19.22 7.06
CA GLN A 12 3.38 18.15 7.34
C GLN A 12 2.71 16.78 7.23
N GLY A 13 1.51 16.63 7.80
CA GLY A 13 0.74 15.40 7.70
C GLY A 13 0.41 15.04 6.27
N TYR A 14 0.00 16.01 5.47
CA TYR A 14 -0.26 15.82 4.05
C TYR A 14 0.97 15.30 3.32
N ARG A 15 2.12 15.90 3.59
CA ARG A 15 3.38 15.51 2.95
C ARG A 15 3.78 14.08 3.30
N VAL A 16 3.61 13.70 4.57
CA VAL A 16 3.94 12.36 5.03
C VAL A 16 3.04 11.31 4.35
N ILE A 17 1.74 11.54 4.31
CA ILE A 17 0.80 10.61 3.67
C ILE A 17 1.07 10.52 2.16
N SER A 18 1.25 11.66 1.49
CA SER A 18 1.57 11.67 0.06
C SER A 18 2.87 10.94 -0.22
N GLY A 19 3.87 11.15 0.62
CA GLY A 19 5.17 10.49 0.48
C GLY A 19 5.08 8.99 0.68
N LEU A 20 4.29 8.54 1.65
CA LEU A 20 4.08 7.11 1.86
C LEU A 20 3.35 6.48 0.67
N LEU A 21 2.33 7.14 0.13
CA LEU A 21 1.65 6.66 -1.07
C LEU A 21 2.62 6.52 -2.24
N ASP A 22 3.51 7.47 -2.41
CA ASP A 22 4.55 7.41 -3.45
C ASP A 22 5.48 6.22 -3.24
N ILE A 23 5.94 6.02 -2.01
CA ILE A 23 6.87 4.94 -1.68
C ILE A 23 6.26 3.57 -1.97
N TYR A 24 4.97 3.40 -1.68
CA TYR A 24 4.28 2.12 -1.88
C TYR A 24 3.68 1.99 -3.29
N SER A 25 3.73 3.03 -4.11
CA SER A 25 3.16 3.01 -5.47
C SER A 25 3.73 1.91 -6.38
N PRO A 26 4.98 1.44 -6.22
CA PRO A 26 5.46 0.33 -7.04
C PRO A 26 4.60 -0.93 -6.95
N LEU A 27 3.96 -1.16 -5.81
CA LEU A 27 3.02 -2.28 -5.67
C LEU A 27 1.81 -2.13 -6.58
N LEU A 28 1.37 -0.89 -6.83
CA LEU A 28 0.26 -0.63 -7.74
C LEU A 28 0.67 -0.75 -9.20
N ALA A 29 1.94 -0.52 -9.50
CA ALA A 29 2.46 -0.62 -10.87
C ALA A 29 2.72 -2.06 -11.30
N MET A 30 2.72 -3.03 -10.40
CA MET A 30 2.94 -4.42 -10.73
C MET A 30 1.79 -4.95 -11.60
N PRO A 31 2.11 -5.81 -12.61
CA PRO A 31 1.05 -6.53 -13.32
C PRO A 31 0.26 -7.41 -12.35
N GLU A 32 -1.02 -7.63 -12.68
CA GLU A 32 -1.89 -8.45 -11.82
C GLU A 32 -1.29 -9.82 -11.54
N THR A 33 -0.76 -10.48 -12.56
CA THR A 33 -0.16 -11.81 -12.40
C THR A 33 1.04 -11.79 -11.46
N ALA A 34 1.86 -10.76 -11.54
CA ALA A 34 3.03 -10.63 -10.67
C ALA A 34 2.62 -10.37 -9.22
N PHE A 35 1.64 -9.50 -9.01
CA PHE A 35 1.17 -9.21 -7.66
C PHE A 35 0.49 -10.42 -7.02
N THR A 36 -0.32 -11.14 -7.79
CA THR A 36 -0.97 -12.37 -7.32
C THR A 36 0.08 -13.41 -6.90
N GLN A 37 1.15 -13.54 -7.68
CA GLN A 37 2.25 -14.43 -7.33
C GLN A 37 2.96 -13.99 -6.05
N LEU A 38 3.17 -12.69 -5.89
CA LEU A 38 3.78 -12.14 -4.68
C LEU A 38 2.94 -12.46 -3.45
N VAL A 39 1.63 -12.31 -3.54
CA VAL A 39 0.71 -12.63 -2.45
C VAL A 39 0.75 -14.12 -2.11
N ALA A 40 0.76 -14.98 -3.12
CA ALA A 40 0.76 -16.43 -2.93
C ALA A 40 2.07 -16.95 -2.33
N ASP A 41 3.19 -16.44 -2.83
CA ASP A 41 4.52 -16.97 -2.50
C ASP A 41 5.26 -16.15 -1.45
N ASP A 42 4.70 -15.00 -1.07
CA ASP A 42 5.30 -14.04 -0.15
C ASP A 42 6.62 -13.46 -0.68
N ARG A 43 6.88 -13.62 -1.96
CA ARG A 43 8.06 -13.07 -2.63
C ARG A 43 7.90 -13.17 -4.13
N HIS A 44 8.65 -12.32 -4.85
CA HIS A 44 8.73 -12.40 -6.30
C HIS A 44 10.15 -12.02 -6.73
N ARG A 45 10.82 -12.95 -7.39
CA ARG A 45 12.23 -12.80 -7.75
C ARG A 45 12.52 -11.56 -8.60
N LYS A 46 11.60 -11.21 -9.50
CA LYS A 46 11.75 -10.08 -10.41
C LYS A 46 11.40 -8.74 -9.77
N TYR A 47 10.80 -8.75 -8.59
CA TYR A 47 10.30 -7.55 -7.92
C TYR A 47 10.82 -7.51 -6.48
N PRO A 48 12.15 -7.34 -6.28
CA PRO A 48 12.72 -7.39 -4.92
C PRO A 48 12.31 -6.22 -4.04
N ILE A 49 12.19 -5.01 -4.60
CA ILE A 49 11.77 -3.84 -3.83
C ILE A 49 10.30 -3.98 -3.43
N GLU A 50 9.47 -4.35 -4.39
CA GLU A 50 8.04 -4.55 -4.15
C GLU A 50 7.80 -5.67 -3.13
N THR A 51 8.61 -6.72 -3.16
CA THR A 51 8.54 -7.79 -2.18
C THR A 51 8.79 -7.24 -0.76
N ARG A 52 9.79 -6.40 -0.61
CA ARG A 52 10.11 -5.80 0.68
C ARG A 52 9.02 -4.87 1.17
N LEU A 53 8.45 -4.06 0.27
CA LEU A 53 7.32 -3.20 0.60
C LEU A 53 6.09 -4.02 1.02
N PHE A 54 5.84 -5.10 0.31
CA PHE A 54 4.73 -6.00 0.63
C PHE A 54 4.87 -6.57 2.04
N HIS A 55 6.09 -6.94 2.42
CA HIS A 55 6.34 -7.47 3.77
C HIS A 55 6.05 -6.47 4.88
N LYS A 56 6.07 -5.18 4.59
CA LYS A 56 5.76 -4.15 5.58
C LYS A 56 4.26 -3.99 5.82
N LEU A 57 3.43 -4.41 4.87
CA LEU A 57 1.99 -4.32 5.02
C LEU A 57 1.53 -5.25 6.14
N SER A 58 0.55 -4.81 6.92
CA SER A 58 0.07 -5.63 8.03
C SER A 58 -0.61 -6.90 7.53
N ILE A 59 -0.44 -7.98 8.27
CA ILE A 59 -1.04 -9.28 7.91
C ILE A 59 -2.56 -9.17 7.84
N LYS A 60 -3.17 -8.40 8.72
CA LYS A 60 -4.61 -8.17 8.73
C LYS A 60 -5.10 -7.64 7.37
N HIS A 61 -4.41 -6.63 6.84
CA HIS A 61 -4.81 -6.03 5.57
C HIS A 61 -4.49 -6.94 4.39
N ARG A 62 -3.40 -7.69 4.46
CA ARG A 62 -3.06 -8.67 3.42
C ARG A 62 -4.09 -9.78 3.34
N LEU A 63 -4.58 -10.26 4.49
CA LEU A 63 -5.64 -11.28 4.53
C LEU A 63 -6.95 -10.75 3.97
N ALA A 64 -7.31 -9.51 4.28
CA ALA A 64 -8.50 -8.88 3.72
C ALA A 64 -8.43 -8.79 2.20
N TYR A 65 -7.27 -8.44 1.66
CA TYR A 65 -7.06 -8.43 0.22
C TYR A 65 -7.22 -9.84 -0.36
N ALA A 66 -6.59 -10.84 0.24
CA ALA A 66 -6.63 -12.22 -0.26
C ALA A 66 -8.06 -12.76 -0.29
N GLU A 67 -8.85 -12.47 0.73
CA GLU A 67 -10.27 -12.86 0.77
C GLU A 67 -11.06 -12.19 -0.34
N SER A 68 -10.82 -10.90 -0.56
CA SER A 68 -11.51 -10.16 -1.61
C SER A 68 -11.14 -10.69 -2.99
N ALA A 69 -9.86 -10.97 -3.22
CA ALA A 69 -9.39 -11.53 -4.48
C ALA A 69 -10.00 -12.91 -4.75
N GLU A 70 -10.15 -13.73 -3.72
CA GLU A 70 -10.77 -15.05 -3.84
C GLU A 70 -12.24 -14.94 -4.26
N ARG A 71 -12.96 -13.97 -3.70
CA ARG A 71 -14.39 -13.76 -4.03
C ARG A 71 -14.62 -13.39 -5.49
N ILE A 72 -13.64 -12.74 -6.12
CA ILE A 72 -13.79 -12.30 -7.52
C ILE A 72 -13.09 -13.21 -8.52
N ARG A 73 -12.51 -14.31 -8.07
CA ARG A 73 -11.66 -15.17 -8.89
C ARG A 73 -12.35 -15.69 -10.16
N ASN A 74 -13.66 -15.89 -10.11
CA ASN A 74 -14.42 -16.46 -11.24
C ASN A 74 -15.03 -15.42 -12.16
N LEU A 75 -14.74 -14.13 -11.95
CA LEU A 75 -15.20 -13.08 -12.85
C LEU A 75 -14.45 -13.14 -14.19
N PRO A 76 -15.09 -12.62 -15.27
CA PRO A 76 -14.36 -12.49 -16.54
C PRO A 76 -13.09 -11.66 -16.35
N SER A 77 -12.07 -11.98 -17.17
CA SER A 77 -10.72 -11.40 -17.05
C SER A 77 -10.68 -9.89 -16.88
N GLU A 78 -11.44 -9.15 -17.69
CA GLU A 78 -11.44 -7.71 -17.63
C GLU A 78 -12.01 -7.18 -16.33
N GLN A 79 -13.11 -7.79 -15.85
CA GLN A 79 -13.71 -7.40 -14.59
C GLN A 79 -12.80 -7.78 -13.43
N TYR A 80 -12.18 -8.95 -13.50
CA TYR A 80 -11.25 -9.39 -12.47
C TYR A 80 -10.11 -8.40 -12.30
N GLU A 81 -9.50 -7.96 -13.40
CA GLU A 81 -8.39 -7.01 -13.33
C GLU A 81 -8.78 -5.69 -12.67
N ILE A 82 -9.97 -5.18 -12.99
CA ILE A 82 -10.46 -3.93 -12.41
C ILE A 82 -10.67 -4.05 -10.91
N TYR A 83 -11.36 -5.11 -10.48
CA TYR A 83 -11.63 -5.31 -9.07
C TYR A 83 -10.38 -5.67 -8.29
N GLU A 84 -9.49 -6.46 -8.88
CA GLU A 84 -8.23 -6.80 -8.23
C GLU A 84 -7.41 -5.54 -7.96
N TYR A 85 -7.33 -4.66 -8.97
CA TYR A 85 -6.60 -3.40 -8.80
C TYR A 85 -7.24 -2.52 -7.72
N TYR A 86 -8.54 -2.47 -7.67
CA TYR A 86 -9.27 -1.76 -6.62
C TYR A 86 -8.92 -2.28 -5.23
N TYR A 87 -8.94 -3.60 -5.05
CA TYR A 87 -8.62 -4.21 -3.76
C TYR A 87 -7.14 -4.04 -3.41
N ARG A 88 -6.27 -4.03 -4.41
CA ARG A 88 -4.84 -3.77 -4.20
C ARG A 88 -4.61 -2.33 -3.72
N ALA A 89 -5.25 -1.38 -4.37
CA ALA A 89 -5.19 0.03 -3.96
C ALA A 89 -5.74 0.20 -2.55
N ARG A 90 -6.81 -0.50 -2.23
CA ARG A 90 -7.42 -0.46 -0.91
C ARG A 90 -6.53 -1.06 0.17
N LEU A 91 -5.80 -2.12 -0.15
CA LEU A 91 -4.83 -2.73 0.75
C LEU A 91 -3.80 -1.69 1.20
N ILE A 92 -3.24 -0.94 0.25
CA ILE A 92 -2.24 0.08 0.55
C ILE A 92 -2.87 1.24 1.31
N GLN A 93 -4.04 1.69 0.88
CA GLN A 93 -4.75 2.79 1.52
C GLN A 93 -5.10 2.45 2.98
N ASP A 94 -5.62 1.25 3.22
CA ASP A 94 -5.99 0.82 4.57
C ASP A 94 -4.78 0.73 5.48
N TYR A 95 -3.65 0.25 4.94
CA TYR A 95 -2.41 0.19 5.71
C TYR A 95 -1.96 1.59 6.13
N ILE A 96 -1.90 2.52 5.19
CA ILE A 96 -1.41 3.88 5.46
C ILE A 96 -2.39 4.65 6.35
N SER A 97 -3.69 4.57 6.07
CA SER A 97 -4.68 5.31 6.83
C SER A 97 -4.89 4.75 8.24
N GLY A 98 -4.50 3.51 8.47
CA GLY A 98 -4.56 2.91 9.81
C GLY A 98 -3.40 3.30 10.72
N MET A 99 -2.41 4.01 10.20
CA MET A 99 -1.27 4.44 11.02
C MET A 99 -1.63 5.63 11.89
N THR A 100 -1.06 5.68 13.09
CA THR A 100 -1.07 6.92 13.88
C THR A 100 -0.16 7.95 13.20
N ASP A 101 -0.38 9.22 13.49
CA ASP A 101 0.43 10.30 12.89
C ASP A 101 1.92 10.11 13.18
N LEU A 102 2.25 9.75 14.41
CA LEU A 102 3.64 9.53 14.79
C LEU A 102 4.24 8.33 14.07
N TYR A 103 3.50 7.23 13.98
CA TYR A 103 3.98 6.04 13.29
C TYR A 103 4.19 6.33 11.80
N ALA A 104 3.26 7.03 11.17
CA ALA A 104 3.37 7.40 9.76
C ALA A 104 4.60 8.27 9.50
N TYR A 105 4.85 9.23 10.38
CA TYR A 105 6.01 10.11 10.26
C TYR A 105 7.31 9.33 10.40
N ASP A 106 7.41 8.45 11.39
CA ASP A 106 8.60 7.64 11.60
C ASP A 106 8.84 6.67 10.46
N GLU A 107 7.79 6.05 9.95
CA GLU A 107 7.89 5.12 8.82
C GLU A 107 8.36 5.84 7.56
N TYR A 108 7.80 7.02 7.29
CA TYR A 108 8.19 7.83 6.16
C TYR A 108 9.69 8.20 6.24
N ARG A 109 10.14 8.64 7.41
CA ARG A 109 11.55 9.00 7.61
C ARG A 109 12.48 7.81 7.39
N ARG A 110 12.12 6.65 7.92
CA ARG A 110 12.93 5.44 7.75
C ARG A 110 13.05 5.02 6.30
N LEU A 111 11.93 5.06 5.57
CA LEU A 111 11.91 4.65 4.17
C LEU A 111 12.67 5.65 3.29
N MET A 112 12.58 6.94 3.59
CA MET A 112 13.36 7.95 2.88
C MET A 112 14.85 7.81 3.13
N ALA A 113 15.23 7.46 4.36
CA ALA A 113 16.63 7.25 4.70
C ALA A 113 17.21 5.98 4.06
N ALA A 114 16.36 5.02 3.73
CA ALA A 114 16.78 3.76 3.11
C ALA A 114 17.10 3.91 1.61
N GLU A 115 16.67 5.02 1.02
CA GLU A 115 17.01 5.31 -0.37
C GLU A 115 18.47 5.71 -0.50
#